data_074bd14b0c1f807786c9ae3a77fee591
#
_entry.id   074bd14b0c1f807786c9ae3a77fee591
#
_cell.length_a   1.000
_cell.length_b   1.000
_cell.length_c   1.000
_cell.angle_alpha   90.00
_cell.angle_beta   90.00
_cell.angle_gamma   90.00
#
_symmetry.space_group_name_H-M   'P 1'
#
loop_
_entity.id
_entity.type
_entity.pdbx_description
1 polymer ?
#
loop_
_entity_poly.entity_id
_entity_poly.type
_entity_poly.pdbx_seq_one_letter_code
_entity_poly.pdbx_strand_id
1 'polypeptide(L)'
;MTRPVRYLLRMAVFLAVVGAVAVFLHVQLVQAFNNAPILNSIIVAVLLLGVVENIRQVLILYPEVAWIRGFQAEAHIPGSTLRRIRLLSPMVAMLGERRSGRLQLSATATRAVLDGISSRLEESRDLSRYLVGLLIFLGLLGTFWGLLETVSAVSGVIASLSGSTEVSTLFNDLQAGLKAPLSGMGTAFGTSLFGLAGSLVVGFLDLQSGQAQNRFYNELEEWLSGVTRLGGGGPVGDGDQSVPAYIQALLEQTADNLENFQRIVQQAEQGRQAANAAIVTLGDRMTQLTEEMRAERDVVAKLAEAQLELRPALQRFADAASRGGGGGSDEALRASLRGIEALLARLLEENQAGRAQFTQDVRNEFRLLARTIAALADDQR
;
A
#
# COMPACT_ATOMS: atom_id res chain seq x y z
N MET A 1 -1.46 -8.44 33.32
CA MET A 1 -2.02 -7.60 32.25
C MET A 1 -1.48 -6.19 32.35
N THR A 2 -0.93 -5.64 31.27
CA THR A 2 -0.34 -4.29 31.22
C THR A 2 -1.41 -3.26 30.81
N ARG A 3 -1.33 -2.04 31.37
CA ARG A 3 -2.27 -0.96 30.97
C ARG A 3 -1.88 -0.43 29.60
N PRO A 4 -2.82 -0.13 28.70
CA PRO A 4 -2.55 0.41 27.35
C PRO A 4 -2.07 1.88 27.35
N VAL A 5 -1.76 2.47 28.54
CA VAL A 5 -1.32 3.86 28.71
C VAL A 5 -0.08 4.20 27.88
N ARG A 6 0.87 3.24 27.75
CA ARG A 6 2.10 3.49 26.98
C ARG A 6 1.83 3.75 25.51
N TYR A 7 0.84 3.08 24.93
CA TYR A 7 0.45 3.27 23.54
C TYR A 7 -0.28 4.60 23.34
N LEU A 8 -1.20 4.96 24.26
CA LEU A 8 -1.84 6.27 24.25
C LEU A 8 -0.82 7.41 24.40
N LEU A 9 0.18 7.24 25.27
CA LEU A 9 1.23 8.26 25.41
C LEU A 9 2.03 8.43 24.13
N ARG A 10 2.42 7.32 23.46
CA ARG A 10 3.13 7.38 22.17
C ARG A 10 2.29 8.04 21.08
N MET A 11 0.99 7.71 21.01
CA MET A 11 0.05 8.35 20.09
C MET A 11 -0.07 9.85 20.38
N ALA A 12 -0.20 10.24 21.65
CA ALA A 12 -0.30 11.64 22.05
C ALA A 12 0.98 12.43 21.74
N VAL A 13 2.16 11.86 22.03
CA VAL A 13 3.44 12.48 21.69
C VAL A 13 3.60 12.65 20.18
N PHE A 14 3.26 11.64 19.41
CA PHE A 14 3.31 11.72 17.96
C PHE A 14 2.35 12.78 17.41
N LEU A 15 1.10 12.82 17.88
CA LEU A 15 0.14 13.84 17.47
C LEU A 15 0.58 15.24 17.90
N ALA A 16 1.23 15.40 19.06
CA ALA A 16 1.81 16.67 19.47
C ALA A 16 2.93 17.14 18.54
N VAL A 17 3.81 16.20 18.10
CA VAL A 17 4.86 16.51 17.12
C VAL A 17 4.25 16.90 15.78
N VAL A 18 3.27 16.13 15.27
CA VAL A 18 2.57 16.45 14.02
C VAL A 18 1.87 17.81 14.12
N GLY A 19 1.21 18.09 15.25
CA GLY A 19 0.58 19.38 15.52
C GLY A 19 1.59 20.53 15.54
N ALA A 20 2.75 20.34 16.16
CA ALA A 20 3.82 21.35 16.17
C ALA A 20 4.35 21.63 14.77
N VAL A 21 4.56 20.59 13.94
CA VAL A 21 4.94 20.74 12.54
C VAL A 21 3.85 21.46 11.74
N ALA A 22 2.59 21.12 11.96
CA ALA A 22 1.46 21.77 11.29
C ALA A 22 1.36 23.26 11.67
N VAL A 23 1.60 23.62 12.93
CA VAL A 23 1.65 25.03 13.38
C VAL A 23 2.85 25.76 12.77
N PHE A 24 4.01 25.10 12.68
CA PHE A 24 5.18 25.70 12.03
C PHE A 24 4.95 25.97 10.53
N LEU A 25 4.28 25.06 9.84
CA LEU A 25 3.95 25.19 8.43
C LEU A 25 2.55 25.78 8.15
N HIS A 26 1.94 26.46 9.12
CA HIS A 26 0.53 26.89 9.00
C HIS A 26 0.26 27.75 7.76
N VAL A 27 1.19 28.65 7.38
CA VAL A 27 1.04 29.54 6.22
C VAL A 27 0.95 28.72 4.94
N GLN A 28 1.87 27.77 4.76
CA GLN A 28 1.92 26.89 3.58
C GLN A 28 0.70 25.96 3.52
N LEU A 29 0.30 25.42 4.68
CA LEU A 29 -0.88 24.54 4.78
C LEU A 29 -2.17 25.28 4.47
N VAL A 30 -2.34 26.52 4.95
CA VAL A 30 -3.53 27.34 4.63
C VAL A 30 -3.57 27.69 3.15
N GLN A 31 -2.44 28.04 2.54
CA GLN A 31 -2.36 28.28 1.10
C GLN A 31 -2.72 27.04 0.30
N ALA A 32 -2.12 25.89 0.63
CA ALA A 32 -2.43 24.62 -0.03
C ALA A 32 -3.90 24.21 0.18
N PHE A 33 -4.46 24.46 1.38
CA PHE A 33 -5.87 24.17 1.67
C PHE A 33 -6.82 25.01 0.79
N ASN A 34 -6.53 26.29 0.61
CA ASN A 34 -7.36 27.21 -0.16
C ASN A 34 -7.35 26.93 -1.67
N ASN A 35 -6.37 26.20 -2.20
CA ASN A 35 -6.34 25.82 -3.61
C ASN A 35 -7.49 24.84 -3.98
N ALA A 36 -7.88 23.94 -3.05
CA ALA A 36 -8.98 23.00 -3.27
C ALA A 36 -9.77 22.79 -1.97
N PRO A 37 -10.55 23.79 -1.48
CA PRO A 37 -11.11 23.77 -0.13
C PRO A 37 -12.09 22.63 0.11
N ILE A 38 -12.88 22.24 -0.89
CA ILE A 38 -13.86 21.14 -0.77
C ILE A 38 -13.14 19.80 -0.58
N LEU A 39 -12.21 19.49 -1.46
CA LEU A 39 -11.48 18.21 -1.42
C LEU A 39 -10.59 18.10 -0.17
N ASN A 40 -9.87 19.17 0.16
CA ASN A 40 -9.04 19.22 1.34
C ASN A 40 -9.86 19.12 2.63
N SER A 41 -11.07 19.69 2.68
CA SER A 41 -11.98 19.53 3.82
C SER A 41 -12.41 18.06 3.99
N ILE A 42 -12.68 17.34 2.91
CA ILE A 42 -13.00 15.91 2.95
C ILE A 42 -11.79 15.11 3.47
N ILE A 43 -10.58 15.40 2.97
CA ILE A 43 -9.34 14.75 3.43
C ILE A 43 -9.12 14.98 4.92
N VAL A 44 -9.27 16.21 5.40
CA VAL A 44 -9.12 16.55 6.83
C VAL A 44 -10.21 15.87 7.66
N ALA A 45 -11.45 15.80 7.19
CA ALA A 45 -12.53 15.10 7.88
C ALA A 45 -12.23 13.60 8.02
N VAL A 46 -11.75 12.93 6.97
CA VAL A 46 -11.35 11.53 7.00
C VAL A 46 -10.14 11.32 7.91
N LEU A 47 -9.17 12.24 7.91
CA LEU A 47 -8.02 12.22 8.81
C LEU A 47 -8.48 12.27 10.27
N LEU A 48 -9.35 13.22 10.64
CA LEU A 48 -9.88 13.35 11.99
C LEU A 48 -10.66 12.12 12.42
N LEU A 49 -11.48 11.56 11.53
CA LEU A 49 -12.20 10.32 11.77
C LEU A 49 -11.24 9.15 12.02
N GLY A 50 -10.17 9.03 11.24
CA GLY A 50 -9.13 8.02 11.43
C GLY A 50 -8.39 8.18 12.77
N VAL A 51 -8.06 9.41 13.17
CA VAL A 51 -7.44 9.71 14.46
C VAL A 51 -8.37 9.31 15.61
N VAL A 52 -9.64 9.74 15.57
CA VAL A 52 -10.64 9.44 16.60
C VAL A 52 -10.86 7.94 16.72
N GLU A 53 -10.99 7.23 15.60
CA GLU A 53 -11.23 5.78 15.60
C GLU A 53 -10.05 5.02 16.21
N ASN A 54 -8.80 5.34 15.85
CA ASN A 54 -7.62 4.68 16.41
C ASN A 54 -7.46 4.95 17.92
N ILE A 55 -7.72 6.17 18.38
CA ILE A 55 -7.72 6.48 19.81
C ILE A 55 -8.83 5.71 20.53
N ARG A 56 -10.04 5.67 19.97
CA ARG A 56 -11.19 4.92 20.48
C ARG A 56 -10.88 3.44 20.65
N GLN A 57 -10.22 2.81 19.66
CA GLN A 57 -9.82 1.40 19.71
C GLN A 57 -8.92 1.09 20.91
N VAL A 58 -7.97 1.96 21.22
CA VAL A 58 -7.10 1.78 22.40
C VAL A 58 -7.86 2.06 23.69
N LEU A 59 -8.77 3.06 23.71
CA LEU A 59 -9.57 3.39 24.89
C LEU A 59 -10.57 2.27 25.25
N ILE A 60 -11.10 1.55 24.29
CA ILE A 60 -12.00 0.41 24.54
C ILE A 60 -11.29 -0.70 25.30
N LEU A 61 -9.98 -0.87 25.14
CA LEU A 61 -9.23 -1.89 25.88
C LEU A 61 -9.12 -1.58 27.38
N TYR A 62 -9.32 -0.32 27.79
CA TYR A 62 -9.13 0.10 29.19
C TYR A 62 -10.09 -0.58 30.17
N PRO A 63 -11.42 -0.55 29.96
CA PRO A 63 -12.38 -1.25 30.84
C PRO A 63 -12.20 -2.76 30.79
N GLU A 64 -11.79 -3.32 29.65
CA GLU A 64 -11.54 -4.76 29.48
C GLU A 64 -10.36 -5.22 30.38
N VAL A 65 -9.24 -4.51 30.31
CA VAL A 65 -8.06 -4.77 31.16
C VAL A 65 -8.39 -4.55 32.64
N ALA A 66 -9.16 -3.52 32.97
CA ALA A 66 -9.56 -3.23 34.35
C ALA A 66 -10.42 -4.36 34.94
N TRP A 67 -11.34 -4.90 34.14
CA TRP A 67 -12.17 -6.02 34.55
C TRP A 67 -11.36 -7.29 34.82
N ILE A 68 -10.44 -7.68 33.91
CA ILE A 68 -9.61 -8.86 34.11
C ILE A 68 -8.74 -8.73 35.37
N ARG A 69 -8.16 -7.56 35.61
CA ARG A 69 -7.38 -7.31 36.84
C ARG A 69 -8.22 -7.39 38.11
N GLY A 70 -9.43 -6.82 38.08
CA GLY A 70 -10.37 -6.92 39.17
C GLY A 70 -10.76 -8.35 39.46
N PHE A 71 -10.94 -9.13 38.41
CA PHE A 71 -11.23 -10.56 38.52
C PHE A 71 -10.07 -11.36 39.09
N GLN A 72 -8.82 -11.09 38.65
CA GLN A 72 -7.60 -11.73 39.20
C GLN A 72 -7.37 -11.39 40.65
N ALA A 73 -7.79 -10.20 41.11
CA ALA A 73 -7.62 -9.74 42.47
C ALA A 73 -8.76 -10.15 43.42
N GLU A 74 -9.72 -10.96 42.93
CA GLU A 74 -10.97 -11.31 43.68
C GLU A 74 -11.71 -10.09 44.22
N ALA A 75 -11.48 -8.91 43.61
CA ALA A 75 -12.07 -7.65 44.02
C ALA A 75 -13.52 -7.54 43.56
N HIS A 76 -14.33 -6.90 44.39
CA HIS A 76 -15.73 -6.58 43.99
C HIS A 76 -15.75 -5.65 42.78
N ILE A 77 -16.16 -6.18 41.62
CA ILE A 77 -16.22 -5.42 40.38
C ILE A 77 -17.52 -4.59 40.39
N PRO A 78 -17.45 -3.25 40.35
CA PRO A 78 -18.63 -2.41 40.30
C PRO A 78 -19.48 -2.73 39.05
N GLY A 79 -20.80 -2.79 39.20
CA GLY A 79 -21.73 -3.09 38.09
C GLY A 79 -21.64 -2.09 36.93
N SER A 80 -21.13 -0.88 37.16
CA SER A 80 -20.86 0.12 36.14
C SER A 80 -19.74 -0.29 35.17
N THR A 81 -18.78 -1.11 35.61
CA THR A 81 -17.69 -1.63 34.77
C THR A 81 -18.21 -2.71 33.81
N LEU A 82 -19.15 -3.52 34.26
CA LEU A 82 -19.79 -4.58 33.45
C LEU A 82 -20.54 -4.01 32.24
N ARG A 83 -21.17 -2.84 32.37
CA ARG A 83 -21.88 -2.18 31.25
C ARG A 83 -20.96 -1.62 30.16
N ARG A 84 -19.67 -1.43 30.44
CA ARG A 84 -18.68 -0.87 29.50
C ARG A 84 -17.89 -1.94 28.76
N ILE A 85 -18.00 -3.21 29.18
CA ILE A 85 -17.33 -4.34 28.57
C ILE A 85 -18.05 -4.75 27.28
N ARG A 86 -17.33 -4.73 26.16
CA ARG A 86 -17.84 -5.08 24.83
C ARG A 86 -17.14 -6.29 24.25
N LEU A 87 -15.82 -6.36 24.33
CA LEU A 87 -15.01 -7.44 23.77
C LEU A 87 -15.16 -8.74 24.58
N LEU A 88 -15.09 -8.64 25.92
CA LEU A 88 -15.18 -9.75 26.83
C LEU A 88 -16.61 -10.09 27.24
N SER A 89 -17.63 -9.46 26.63
CA SER A 89 -19.05 -9.69 26.95
C SER A 89 -19.45 -11.18 26.94
N PRO A 90 -19.04 -12.02 25.95
CA PRO A 90 -19.35 -13.46 25.98
C PRO A 90 -18.70 -14.18 27.16
N MET A 91 -17.47 -13.80 27.50
CA MET A 91 -16.74 -14.36 28.62
C MET A 91 -17.36 -13.97 29.95
N VAL A 92 -17.78 -12.71 30.09
CA VAL A 92 -18.48 -12.20 31.29
C VAL A 92 -19.80 -12.96 31.51
N ALA A 93 -20.54 -13.24 30.47
CA ALA A 93 -21.79 -14.03 30.55
C ALA A 93 -21.51 -15.46 31.06
N MET A 94 -20.49 -16.12 30.50
CA MET A 94 -20.10 -17.47 30.92
C MET A 94 -19.57 -17.54 32.36
N LEU A 95 -18.88 -16.49 32.81
CA LEU A 95 -18.27 -16.42 34.13
C LEU A 95 -19.26 -15.89 35.19
N GLY A 96 -20.22 -15.04 34.80
CA GLY A 96 -21.21 -14.44 35.71
C GLY A 96 -22.21 -15.44 36.31
N GLU A 97 -22.52 -16.53 35.60
CA GLU A 97 -23.40 -17.59 36.07
C GLU A 97 -22.77 -18.52 37.13
N ARG A 98 -21.44 -18.52 37.28
CA ARG A 98 -20.70 -19.43 38.15
C ARG A 98 -19.97 -18.71 39.30
N ARG A 99 -20.73 -18.05 40.16
CA ARG A 99 -20.21 -17.29 41.33
C ARG A 99 -19.60 -18.13 42.44
N SER A 100 -19.63 -19.47 42.40
CA SER A 100 -19.09 -20.30 43.46
C SER A 100 -18.47 -21.58 42.89
N GLY A 101 -17.21 -21.48 42.51
CA GLY A 101 -16.41 -22.62 42.11
C GLY A 101 -15.21 -22.21 41.26
N ARG A 102 -14.12 -22.95 41.38
CA ARG A 102 -12.91 -22.77 40.58
C ARG A 102 -13.31 -22.69 39.09
N LEU A 103 -12.96 -21.62 38.41
CA LEU A 103 -13.15 -21.44 37.00
C LEU A 103 -12.50 -22.59 36.23
N GLN A 104 -13.31 -23.39 35.58
CA GLN A 104 -12.87 -24.46 34.69
C GLN A 104 -13.53 -24.25 33.36
N LEU A 105 -12.82 -23.54 32.48
CA LEU A 105 -13.21 -23.47 31.06
C LEU A 105 -12.66 -24.71 30.36
N SER A 106 -13.46 -25.32 29.49
CA SER A 106 -12.95 -26.36 28.59
C SER A 106 -12.02 -25.73 27.56
N ALA A 107 -11.04 -26.47 27.06
CA ALA A 107 -10.12 -26.00 26.03
C ALA A 107 -10.88 -25.49 24.77
N THR A 108 -11.96 -26.16 24.40
CA THR A 108 -12.82 -25.76 23.26
C THR A 108 -13.55 -24.44 23.52
N ALA A 109 -14.09 -24.22 24.73
CA ALA A 109 -14.75 -22.97 25.08
C ALA A 109 -13.75 -21.79 25.13
N THR A 110 -12.54 -22.02 25.66
CA THR A 110 -11.46 -21.04 25.67
C THR A 110 -11.07 -20.62 24.26
N ARG A 111 -10.87 -21.57 23.35
CA ARG A 111 -10.59 -21.27 21.95
C ARG A 111 -11.71 -20.48 21.29
N ALA A 112 -12.97 -20.91 21.44
CA ALA A 112 -14.09 -20.19 20.84
C ALA A 112 -14.21 -18.74 21.31
N VAL A 113 -13.90 -18.48 22.61
CA VAL A 113 -13.87 -17.10 23.13
C VAL A 113 -12.70 -16.31 22.55
N LEU A 114 -11.50 -16.87 22.48
CA LEU A 114 -10.32 -16.21 21.90
C LEU A 114 -10.53 -15.91 20.41
N ASP A 115 -11.05 -16.84 19.64
CA ASP A 115 -11.35 -16.66 18.21
C ASP A 115 -12.40 -15.55 18.00
N GLY A 116 -13.43 -15.51 18.84
CA GLY A 116 -14.44 -14.46 18.78
C GLY A 116 -13.89 -13.07 19.13
N ILE A 117 -12.93 -12.98 20.04
CA ILE A 117 -12.24 -11.73 20.40
C ILE A 117 -11.29 -11.30 19.28
N SER A 118 -10.49 -12.24 18.73
CA SER A 118 -9.61 -11.98 17.59
C SER A 118 -10.37 -11.41 16.40
N SER A 119 -11.46 -12.04 16.02
CA SER A 119 -12.32 -11.59 14.90
C SER A 119 -12.82 -10.14 15.09
N ARG A 120 -13.26 -9.79 16.30
CA ARG A 120 -13.70 -8.41 16.60
C ARG A 120 -12.57 -7.39 16.59
N LEU A 121 -11.37 -7.78 17.01
CA LEU A 121 -10.18 -6.92 16.94
C LEU A 121 -9.75 -6.70 15.49
N GLU A 122 -9.81 -7.74 14.66
CA GLU A 122 -9.51 -7.65 13.23
C GLU A 122 -10.50 -6.75 12.49
N GLU A 123 -11.80 -6.91 12.73
CA GLU A 123 -12.83 -6.04 12.15
C GLU A 123 -12.57 -4.55 12.43
N SER A 124 -12.14 -4.23 13.65
CA SER A 124 -11.80 -2.84 13.99
C SER A 124 -10.57 -2.31 13.25
N ARG A 125 -9.60 -3.17 12.95
CA ARG A 125 -8.39 -2.84 12.18
C ARG A 125 -8.67 -2.60 10.71
N ASP A 126 -9.57 -3.37 10.14
CA ASP A 126 -9.92 -3.24 8.72
C ASP A 126 -10.47 -1.87 8.42
N LEU A 127 -11.27 -1.30 9.33
CA LEU A 127 -11.75 0.08 9.20
C LEU A 127 -10.59 1.10 9.18
N SER A 128 -9.60 0.96 10.07
CA SER A 128 -8.43 1.85 10.09
C SER A 128 -7.62 1.76 8.80
N ARG A 129 -7.37 0.55 8.30
CA ARG A 129 -6.67 0.33 7.02
C ARG A 129 -7.43 0.92 5.84
N TYR A 130 -8.75 0.77 5.84
CA TYR A 130 -9.58 1.38 4.81
C TYR A 130 -9.45 2.91 4.80
N LEU A 131 -9.46 3.55 5.99
CA LEU A 131 -9.29 5.01 6.11
C LEU A 131 -7.91 5.48 5.62
N VAL A 132 -6.84 4.72 5.90
CA VAL A 132 -5.50 4.98 5.35
C VAL A 132 -5.51 4.92 3.83
N GLY A 133 -6.08 3.86 3.25
CA GLY A 133 -6.23 3.70 1.81
C GLY A 133 -7.07 4.82 1.17
N LEU A 134 -8.17 5.21 1.83
CA LEU A 134 -9.05 6.29 1.39
C LEU A 134 -8.32 7.65 1.36
N LEU A 135 -7.49 7.95 2.37
CA LEU A 135 -6.68 9.17 2.40
C LEU A 135 -5.68 9.23 1.23
N ILE A 136 -5.01 8.12 0.92
CA ILE A 136 -4.11 8.02 -0.24
C ILE A 136 -4.91 8.24 -1.52
N PHE A 137 -6.05 7.55 -1.67
CA PHE A 137 -6.90 7.66 -2.84
C PHE A 137 -7.42 9.09 -3.06
N LEU A 138 -7.89 9.77 -2.00
CA LEU A 138 -8.33 11.15 -2.09
C LEU A 138 -7.19 12.11 -2.47
N GLY A 139 -5.97 11.87 -1.95
CA GLY A 139 -4.78 12.61 -2.35
C GLY A 139 -4.46 12.44 -3.84
N LEU A 140 -4.52 11.21 -4.35
CA LEU A 140 -4.32 10.90 -5.76
C LEU A 140 -5.44 11.48 -6.65
N LEU A 141 -6.69 11.41 -6.20
CA LEU A 141 -7.82 12.02 -6.90
C LEU A 141 -7.61 13.53 -7.06
N GLY A 142 -7.06 14.18 -6.02
CA GLY A 142 -6.71 15.60 -6.06
C GLY A 142 -5.62 15.92 -7.08
N THR A 143 -4.60 15.06 -7.24
CA THR A 143 -3.60 15.25 -8.30
C THR A 143 -4.21 15.15 -9.68
N PHE A 144 -5.10 14.20 -9.89
CA PHE A 144 -5.80 14.04 -11.17
C PHE A 144 -6.67 15.26 -11.48
N TRP A 145 -7.41 15.76 -10.48
CA TRP A 145 -8.24 16.95 -10.65
C TRP A 145 -7.41 18.20 -10.97
N GLY A 146 -6.33 18.45 -10.22
CA GLY A 146 -5.44 19.58 -10.47
C GLY A 146 -4.72 19.50 -11.82
N LEU A 147 -4.39 18.28 -12.29
CA LEU A 147 -3.82 18.08 -13.63
C LEU A 147 -4.83 18.42 -14.73
N LEU A 148 -6.08 17.98 -14.60
CA LEU A 148 -7.16 18.34 -15.54
C LEU A 148 -7.36 19.85 -15.62
N GLU A 149 -7.36 20.54 -14.48
CA GLU A 149 -7.46 21.99 -14.40
C GLU A 149 -6.28 22.66 -15.11
N THR A 150 -5.06 22.16 -14.89
CA THR A 150 -3.84 22.64 -15.53
C THR A 150 -3.91 22.49 -17.05
N VAL A 151 -4.29 21.31 -17.56
CA VAL A 151 -4.38 21.05 -19.01
C VAL A 151 -5.45 21.94 -19.66
N SER A 152 -6.60 22.07 -19.02
CA SER A 152 -7.67 22.95 -19.50
C SER A 152 -7.22 24.42 -19.56
N ALA A 153 -6.52 24.89 -18.53
CA ALA A 153 -6.00 26.25 -18.46
C ALA A 153 -4.94 26.52 -19.53
N VAL A 154 -4.00 25.57 -19.76
CA VAL A 154 -2.99 25.70 -20.85
C VAL A 154 -3.67 25.78 -22.21
N SER A 155 -4.68 24.94 -22.46
CA SER A 155 -5.44 25.00 -23.70
C SER A 155 -6.09 26.37 -23.92
N GLY A 156 -6.64 26.97 -22.86
CA GLY A 156 -7.21 28.34 -22.89
C GLY A 156 -6.15 29.40 -23.22
N VAL A 157 -4.95 29.30 -22.65
CA VAL A 157 -3.83 30.21 -22.93
C VAL A 157 -3.42 30.15 -24.43
N ILE A 158 -3.27 28.92 -24.94
CA ILE A 158 -2.91 28.74 -26.37
C ILE A 158 -3.96 29.33 -27.27
N ALA A 159 -5.25 29.16 -26.97
CA ALA A 159 -6.34 29.74 -27.75
C ALA A 159 -6.35 31.28 -27.70
N SER A 160 -6.06 31.90 -26.54
CA SER A 160 -6.01 33.36 -26.40
C SER A 160 -4.84 34.00 -27.18
N LEU A 161 -3.67 33.32 -27.19
CA LEU A 161 -2.49 33.80 -27.91
C LEU A 161 -2.65 33.80 -29.46
N SER A 162 -3.53 32.95 -29.99
CA SER A 162 -3.78 32.86 -31.44
C SER A 162 -4.49 34.08 -32.03
N GLY A 163 -5.05 34.95 -31.18
CA GLY A 163 -5.83 36.13 -31.63
C GLY A 163 -5.14 37.48 -31.45
N SER A 164 -4.00 37.55 -30.78
CA SER A 164 -3.33 38.82 -30.42
C SER A 164 -2.24 39.18 -31.45
N THR A 165 -2.29 40.42 -31.98
CA THR A 165 -1.34 40.92 -32.99
C THR A 165 -0.25 41.84 -32.40
N GLU A 166 -0.41 42.34 -31.19
CA GLU A 166 0.57 43.27 -30.56
C GLU A 166 1.44 42.53 -29.50
N VAL A 167 2.77 42.70 -29.59
CA VAL A 167 3.75 42.01 -28.73
C VAL A 167 3.60 42.42 -27.26
N SER A 168 3.20 43.65 -26.93
CA SER A 168 3.00 44.11 -25.58
C SER A 168 1.78 43.47 -24.86
N THR A 169 0.71 43.28 -25.61
CA THR A 169 -0.51 42.58 -25.13
C THR A 169 -0.23 41.09 -24.98
N LEU A 170 0.48 40.46 -25.92
CA LEU A 170 0.89 39.08 -25.89
C LEU A 170 1.65 38.70 -24.58
N PHE A 171 2.57 39.56 -24.13
CA PHE A 171 3.33 39.31 -22.90
C PHE A 171 2.43 39.37 -21.67
N ASN A 172 1.56 40.36 -21.59
CA ASN A 172 0.63 40.50 -20.47
C ASN A 172 -0.40 39.36 -20.45
N ASP A 173 -0.91 38.95 -21.59
CA ASP A 173 -1.85 37.84 -21.73
C ASP A 173 -1.20 36.51 -21.38
N LEU A 174 0.07 36.28 -21.76
CA LEU A 174 0.83 35.14 -21.40
C LEU A 174 1.07 35.07 -19.86
N GLN A 175 1.48 36.20 -19.23
CA GLN A 175 1.67 36.28 -17.82
C GLN A 175 0.38 36.03 -17.04
N ALA A 176 -0.72 36.61 -17.47
CA ALA A 176 -2.04 36.39 -16.84
C ALA A 176 -2.53 34.96 -17.07
N GLY A 177 -2.31 34.41 -18.26
CA GLY A 177 -2.73 33.07 -18.66
C GLY A 177 -1.99 31.96 -17.92
N LEU A 178 -0.71 32.15 -17.58
CA LEU A 178 0.08 31.16 -16.81
C LEU A 178 -0.34 31.04 -15.37
N LYS A 179 -1.08 31.99 -14.81
CA LYS A 179 -1.53 31.95 -13.41
C LYS A 179 -2.49 30.79 -13.13
N ALA A 180 -3.39 30.49 -14.04
CA ALA A 180 -4.34 29.38 -13.90
C ALA A 180 -3.68 27.97 -13.95
N PRO A 181 -2.79 27.65 -14.93
CA PRO A 181 -2.03 26.41 -14.90
C PRO A 181 -1.21 26.21 -13.63
N LEU A 182 -0.55 27.29 -13.13
CA LEU A 182 0.21 27.23 -11.88
C LEU A 182 -0.69 26.96 -10.67
N SER A 183 -1.92 27.51 -10.65
CA SER A 183 -2.92 27.21 -9.61
C SER A 183 -3.34 25.75 -9.63
N GLY A 184 -3.61 25.18 -10.82
CA GLY A 184 -3.94 23.75 -10.98
C GLY A 184 -2.84 22.82 -10.47
N MET A 185 -1.57 23.17 -10.74
CA MET A 185 -0.44 22.44 -10.14
C MET A 185 -0.42 22.56 -8.62
N GLY A 186 -0.70 23.76 -8.09
CA GLY A 186 -0.82 23.98 -6.64
C GLY A 186 -1.92 23.13 -6.01
N THR A 187 -3.06 22.99 -6.68
CA THR A 187 -4.15 22.06 -6.29
C THR A 187 -3.65 20.62 -6.27
N ALA A 188 -2.99 20.15 -7.35
CA ALA A 188 -2.50 18.79 -7.45
C ALA A 188 -1.52 18.42 -6.31
N PHE A 189 -0.49 19.24 -6.12
CA PHE A 189 0.52 18.97 -5.09
C PHE A 189 -0.03 19.17 -3.67
N GLY A 190 -0.86 20.18 -3.46
CA GLY A 190 -1.44 20.47 -2.15
C GLY A 190 -2.32 19.34 -1.65
N THR A 191 -3.26 18.86 -2.46
CA THR A 191 -4.16 17.75 -2.10
C THR A 191 -3.43 16.44 -1.89
N SER A 192 -2.42 16.15 -2.73
CA SER A 192 -1.57 14.96 -2.55
C SER A 192 -0.80 15.00 -1.23
N LEU A 193 -0.25 16.17 -0.89
CA LEU A 193 0.46 16.35 0.38
C LEU A 193 -0.47 16.09 1.57
N PHE A 194 -1.70 16.64 1.56
CA PHE A 194 -2.69 16.39 2.62
C PHE A 194 -3.08 14.91 2.72
N GLY A 195 -3.32 14.24 1.57
CA GLY A 195 -3.67 12.84 1.54
C GLY A 195 -2.55 11.94 2.08
N LEU A 196 -1.32 12.13 1.59
CA LEU A 196 -0.15 11.34 2.01
C LEU A 196 0.25 11.62 3.46
N ALA A 197 0.31 12.88 3.88
CA ALA A 197 0.60 13.23 5.27
C ALA A 197 -0.48 12.68 6.22
N GLY A 198 -1.76 12.80 5.83
CA GLY A 198 -2.88 12.23 6.58
C GLY A 198 -2.80 10.72 6.71
N SER A 199 -2.50 10.00 5.62
CA SER A 199 -2.35 8.55 5.62
C SER A 199 -1.19 8.09 6.52
N LEU A 200 -0.07 8.81 6.51
CA LEU A 200 1.07 8.54 7.39
C LEU A 200 0.67 8.70 8.88
N VAL A 201 -0.07 9.75 9.20
CA VAL A 201 -0.52 9.99 10.57
C VAL A 201 -1.45 8.89 11.05
N VAL A 202 -2.50 8.59 10.28
CA VAL A 202 -3.45 7.51 10.63
C VAL A 202 -2.77 6.15 10.65
N GLY A 203 -1.86 5.86 9.70
CA GLY A 203 -1.10 4.62 9.64
C GLY A 203 -0.20 4.39 10.86
N PHE A 204 0.45 5.46 11.38
CA PHE A 204 1.20 5.35 12.62
C PHE A 204 0.30 5.06 13.83
N LEU A 205 -0.86 5.71 13.89
CA LEU A 205 -1.83 5.45 14.96
C LEU A 205 -2.40 4.04 14.89
N ASP A 206 -2.69 3.54 13.67
CA ASP A 206 -3.12 2.16 13.44
C ASP A 206 -2.07 1.15 13.91
N LEU A 207 -0.79 1.41 13.61
CA LEU A 207 0.31 0.57 14.11
C LEU A 207 0.35 0.52 15.66
N GLN A 208 0.18 1.66 16.34
CA GLN A 208 0.17 1.71 17.81
C GLN A 208 -1.08 1.04 18.39
N SER A 209 -2.25 1.25 17.77
CA SER A 209 -3.50 0.60 18.14
C SER A 209 -3.40 -0.92 17.99
N GLY A 210 -2.88 -1.39 16.84
CA GLY A 210 -2.65 -2.79 16.58
C GLY A 210 -1.68 -3.47 17.56
N GLN A 211 -0.60 -2.77 17.95
CA GLN A 211 0.32 -3.28 18.98
C GLN A 211 -0.37 -3.39 20.36
N ALA A 212 -1.21 -2.42 20.71
CA ALA A 212 -1.97 -2.46 21.96
C ALA A 212 -2.94 -3.64 21.99
N GLN A 213 -3.67 -3.87 20.89
CA GLN A 213 -4.61 -4.98 20.73
C GLN A 213 -3.92 -6.33 20.76
N ASN A 214 -2.80 -6.51 20.02
CA ASN A 214 -2.03 -7.75 20.02
C ASN A 214 -1.49 -8.08 21.40
N ARG A 215 -0.98 -7.09 22.13
CA ARG A 215 -0.50 -7.29 23.47
C ARG A 215 -1.64 -7.68 24.42
N PHE A 216 -2.78 -7.03 24.30
CA PHE A 216 -3.97 -7.39 25.08
C PHE A 216 -4.39 -8.84 24.80
N TYR A 217 -4.45 -9.23 23.52
CA TYR A 217 -4.81 -10.58 23.11
C TYR A 217 -3.85 -11.63 23.67
N ASN A 218 -2.54 -11.43 23.51
CA ASN A 218 -1.53 -12.37 24.01
C ASN A 218 -1.57 -12.53 25.53
N GLU A 219 -1.71 -11.41 26.27
CA GLU A 219 -1.84 -11.45 27.74
C GLU A 219 -3.16 -12.10 28.19
N LEU A 220 -4.23 -11.97 27.40
CA LEU A 220 -5.51 -12.64 27.63
C LEU A 220 -5.39 -14.15 27.40
N GLU A 221 -4.77 -14.56 26.29
CA GLU A 221 -4.51 -15.97 25.96
C GLU A 221 -3.66 -16.65 27.04
N GLU A 222 -2.58 -16.02 27.47
CA GLU A 222 -1.72 -16.51 28.55
C GLU A 222 -2.51 -16.69 29.86
N TRP A 223 -3.34 -15.73 30.21
CA TRP A 223 -4.18 -15.82 31.41
C TRP A 223 -5.22 -16.93 31.27
N LEU A 224 -5.93 -17.02 30.14
CA LEU A 224 -6.93 -18.06 29.92
C LEU A 224 -6.32 -19.46 29.87
N SER A 225 -5.14 -19.63 29.31
CA SER A 225 -4.43 -20.91 29.31
C SER A 225 -4.11 -21.40 30.73
N GLY A 226 -3.78 -20.49 31.65
CA GLY A 226 -3.55 -20.80 33.06
C GLY A 226 -4.83 -21.20 33.83
N VAL A 227 -6.01 -20.78 33.35
CA VAL A 227 -7.31 -21.09 33.94
C VAL A 227 -7.97 -22.33 33.30
N THR A 228 -7.53 -22.66 32.09
CA THR A 228 -8.06 -23.79 31.32
C THR A 228 -7.41 -25.09 31.85
N ARG A 229 -8.19 -26.01 32.41
CA ARG A 229 -7.72 -27.37 32.62
C ARG A 229 -7.69 -28.10 31.30
N LEU A 230 -6.54 -28.67 30.97
CA LEU A 230 -6.46 -29.74 29.97
C LEU A 230 -7.51 -30.80 30.38
N GLY A 231 -8.51 -30.94 29.51
CA GLY A 231 -9.66 -31.79 29.79
C GLY A 231 -9.24 -33.21 30.16
N GLY A 232 -9.65 -33.64 31.35
CA GLY A 232 -9.42 -34.99 31.79
C GLY A 232 -9.19 -35.20 33.29
N GLY A 233 -9.41 -34.17 34.13
CA GLY A 233 -9.32 -34.35 35.58
C GLY A 233 -10.70 -34.25 36.26
N GLY A 234 -11.57 -35.20 36.07
CA GLY A 234 -12.63 -35.48 37.06
C GLY A 234 -11.99 -35.74 38.45
N PRO A 235 -12.74 -35.54 39.59
CA PRO A 235 -12.20 -35.87 40.89
C PRO A 235 -11.78 -37.33 40.86
N VAL A 236 -10.52 -37.57 41.22
CA VAL A 236 -9.98 -38.93 41.45
C VAL A 236 -10.79 -39.54 42.58
N GLY A 237 -11.87 -40.22 42.21
CA GLY A 237 -12.50 -41.20 43.06
C GLY A 237 -11.58 -42.42 43.07
N ASP A 238 -11.26 -42.85 44.26
CA ASP A 238 -10.51 -44.01 44.61
C ASP A 238 -10.90 -45.24 43.77
N GLY A 239 -10.07 -45.63 42.79
CA GLY A 239 -10.33 -46.77 41.92
C GLY A 239 -9.22 -46.96 40.89
N ASP A 240 -8.44 -47.99 41.08
CA ASP A 240 -7.23 -48.45 40.39
C ASP A 240 -7.35 -48.77 38.88
N GLN A 241 -8.34 -48.19 38.14
CA GLN A 241 -8.60 -48.50 36.72
C GLN A 241 -8.47 -47.31 35.73
N SER A 242 -8.15 -46.10 36.17
CA SER A 242 -8.16 -44.90 35.30
C SER A 242 -6.79 -44.52 34.69
N VAL A 243 -5.68 -45.07 35.22
CA VAL A 243 -4.32 -44.75 34.75
C VAL A 243 -4.02 -45.23 33.32
N PRO A 244 -4.45 -46.43 32.88
CA PRO A 244 -4.22 -46.89 31.52
C PRO A 244 -4.95 -46.05 30.48
N ALA A 245 -6.20 -45.65 30.74
CA ALA A 245 -7.00 -44.84 29.80
C ALA A 245 -6.46 -43.42 29.66
N TYR A 246 -5.94 -42.83 30.71
CA TYR A 246 -5.29 -41.51 30.66
C TYR A 246 -3.99 -41.53 29.87
N ILE A 247 -3.15 -42.56 30.08
CA ILE A 247 -1.90 -42.74 29.32
C ILE A 247 -2.22 -42.98 27.84
N GLN A 248 -3.25 -43.75 27.55
CA GLN A 248 -3.67 -44.01 26.17
C GLN A 248 -4.17 -42.74 25.47
N ALA A 249 -4.98 -41.91 26.14
CA ALA A 249 -5.42 -40.62 25.62
C ALA A 249 -4.24 -39.62 25.43
N LEU A 250 -3.25 -39.65 26.31
CA LEU A 250 -2.03 -38.83 26.20
C LEU A 250 -1.17 -39.28 25.01
N LEU A 251 -1.05 -40.58 24.79
CA LEU A 251 -0.34 -41.16 23.67
C LEU A 251 -1.03 -40.84 22.34
N GLU A 252 -2.37 -40.93 22.29
CA GLU A 252 -3.18 -40.54 21.12
C GLU A 252 -3.02 -39.03 20.80
N GLN A 253 -3.09 -38.18 21.82
CA GLN A 253 -2.87 -36.76 21.67
C GLN A 253 -1.43 -36.41 21.23
N THR A 254 -0.42 -37.15 21.72
CA THR A 254 0.96 -36.94 21.25
C THR A 254 1.16 -37.43 19.81
N ALA A 255 0.48 -38.51 19.41
CA ALA A 255 0.48 -38.99 18.03
C ALA A 255 -0.15 -37.97 17.07
N ASP A 256 -1.31 -37.41 17.42
CA ASP A 256 -1.99 -36.35 16.68
C ASP A 256 -1.13 -35.09 16.56
N ASN A 257 -0.45 -34.70 17.63
CA ASN A 257 0.45 -33.55 17.63
C ASN A 257 1.67 -33.80 16.73
N LEU A 258 2.22 -35.02 16.74
CA LEU A 258 3.32 -35.41 15.83
C LEU A 258 2.89 -35.41 14.38
N GLU A 259 1.68 -35.90 14.07
CA GLU A 259 1.14 -35.87 12.71
C GLU A 259 0.91 -34.42 12.24
N ASN A 260 0.37 -33.55 13.09
CA ASN A 260 0.22 -32.14 12.81
C ASN A 260 1.57 -31.45 12.59
N PHE A 261 2.57 -31.77 13.42
CA PHE A 261 3.93 -31.25 13.27
C PHE A 261 4.55 -31.69 11.94
N GLN A 262 4.42 -32.99 11.57
CA GLN A 262 4.90 -33.48 10.28
C GLN A 262 4.23 -32.74 9.09
N ARG A 263 2.92 -32.46 9.20
CA ARG A 263 2.17 -31.72 8.17
C ARG A 263 2.68 -30.28 8.04
N ILE A 264 2.94 -29.61 9.17
CA ILE A 264 3.51 -28.25 9.19
C ILE A 264 4.91 -28.23 8.59
N VAL A 265 5.76 -29.20 8.91
CA VAL A 265 7.10 -29.29 8.35
C VAL A 265 7.07 -29.56 6.83
N GLN A 266 6.16 -30.42 6.38
CA GLN A 266 5.99 -30.64 4.94
C GLN A 266 5.49 -29.38 4.21
N GLN A 267 4.56 -28.66 4.78
CA GLN A 267 4.05 -27.41 4.22
C GLN A 267 5.13 -26.32 4.20
N ALA A 268 5.95 -26.25 5.24
CA ALA A 268 7.09 -25.31 5.30
C ALA A 268 8.15 -25.65 4.23
N GLU A 269 8.43 -26.95 4.00
CA GLU A 269 9.37 -27.40 2.97
C GLU A 269 8.83 -27.10 1.57
N GLN A 270 7.54 -27.31 1.30
CA GLN A 270 6.90 -26.93 0.04
C GLN A 270 6.96 -25.41 -0.17
N GLY A 271 6.69 -24.61 0.87
CA GLY A 271 6.83 -23.16 0.83
C GLY A 271 8.27 -22.72 0.51
N ARG A 272 9.26 -23.39 1.09
CA ARG A 272 10.69 -23.14 0.80
C ARG A 272 11.06 -23.47 -0.65
N GLN A 273 10.54 -24.58 -1.16
CA GLN A 273 10.78 -24.98 -2.56
C GLN A 273 10.13 -24.00 -3.54
N ALA A 274 8.90 -23.56 -3.26
CA ALA A 274 8.20 -22.54 -4.06
C ALA A 274 8.94 -21.19 -4.04
N ALA A 275 9.44 -20.77 -2.88
CA ALA A 275 10.25 -19.56 -2.75
C ALA A 275 11.56 -19.65 -3.52
N ASN A 276 12.26 -20.78 -3.47
CA ASN A 276 13.48 -20.99 -4.23
C ASN A 276 13.21 -21.00 -5.75
N ALA A 277 12.12 -21.61 -6.20
CA ALA A 277 11.73 -21.59 -7.62
C ALA A 277 11.40 -20.16 -8.09
N ALA A 278 10.73 -19.36 -7.24
CA ALA A 278 10.45 -17.96 -7.53
C ALA A 278 11.75 -17.11 -7.63
N ILE A 279 12.74 -17.36 -6.76
CA ILE A 279 14.05 -16.69 -6.82
C ILE A 279 14.81 -17.03 -8.10
N VAL A 280 14.81 -18.29 -8.53
CA VAL A 280 15.42 -18.71 -9.81
C VAL A 280 14.73 -18.01 -10.97
N THR A 281 13.40 -18.01 -10.99
CA THR A 281 12.63 -17.32 -12.04
C THR A 281 12.91 -15.81 -12.07
N LEU A 282 13.06 -15.19 -10.89
CA LEU A 282 13.44 -13.76 -10.80
C LEU A 282 14.85 -13.54 -11.37
N GLY A 283 15.79 -14.43 -11.08
CA GLY A 283 17.16 -14.39 -11.64
C GLY A 283 17.16 -14.47 -13.17
N ASP A 284 16.39 -15.38 -13.73
CA ASP A 284 16.24 -15.53 -15.19
C ASP A 284 15.63 -14.27 -15.82
N ARG A 285 14.62 -13.69 -15.17
CA ARG A 285 13.99 -12.44 -15.62
C ARG A 285 14.93 -11.24 -15.56
N MET A 286 15.77 -11.15 -14.51
CA MET A 286 16.79 -10.10 -14.44
C MET A 286 17.86 -10.24 -15.52
N THR A 287 18.22 -11.48 -15.86
CA THR A 287 19.15 -11.75 -16.97
C THR A 287 18.54 -11.32 -18.30
N GLN A 288 17.29 -11.67 -18.55
CA GLN A 288 16.55 -11.27 -19.74
C GLN A 288 16.43 -9.74 -19.86
N LEU A 289 16.06 -9.04 -18.76
CA LEU A 289 16.04 -7.58 -18.72
C LEU A 289 17.40 -6.95 -19.04
N THR A 290 18.48 -7.57 -18.57
CA THR A 290 19.84 -7.10 -18.84
C THR A 290 20.19 -7.24 -20.32
N GLU A 291 19.76 -8.32 -20.97
CA GLU A 291 19.94 -8.52 -22.40
C GLU A 291 19.12 -7.55 -23.24
N GLU A 292 17.86 -7.28 -22.85
CA GLU A 292 17.02 -6.26 -23.49
C GLU A 292 17.63 -4.85 -23.37
N MET A 293 18.13 -4.48 -22.18
CA MET A 293 18.83 -3.20 -21.99
C MET A 293 20.12 -3.10 -22.83
N ARG A 294 20.81 -4.20 -23.08
CA ARG A 294 21.95 -4.23 -24.00
C ARG A 294 21.53 -4.01 -25.44
N ALA A 295 20.46 -4.69 -25.87
CA ALA A 295 19.91 -4.53 -27.21
C ALA A 295 19.41 -3.07 -27.45
N GLU A 296 18.75 -2.47 -26.44
CA GLU A 296 18.34 -1.07 -26.49
C GLU A 296 19.51 -0.10 -26.64
N ARG A 297 20.60 -0.34 -25.90
CA ARG A 297 21.84 0.46 -26.03
C ARG A 297 22.45 0.34 -27.43
N ASP A 298 22.40 -0.83 -28.04
CA ASP A 298 22.92 -1.07 -29.40
C ASP A 298 22.10 -0.30 -30.44
N VAL A 299 20.77 -0.26 -30.28
CA VAL A 299 19.86 0.55 -31.12
C VAL A 299 20.13 2.05 -30.97
N VAL A 300 20.31 2.53 -29.73
CA VAL A 300 20.65 3.92 -29.48
C VAL A 300 22.02 4.29 -30.05
N ALA A 301 23.02 3.39 -29.94
CA ALA A 301 24.34 3.59 -30.54
C ALA A 301 24.27 3.69 -32.06
N LYS A 302 23.52 2.82 -32.73
CA LYS A 302 23.27 2.86 -34.18
C LYS A 302 22.53 4.11 -34.62
N LEU A 303 21.56 4.58 -33.80
CA LEU A 303 20.87 5.84 -34.07
C LEU A 303 21.80 7.05 -34.00
N ALA A 304 22.71 7.06 -32.99
CA ALA A 304 23.71 8.11 -32.85
C ALA A 304 24.71 8.10 -34.04
N GLU A 305 25.11 6.92 -34.51
CA GLU A 305 25.98 6.74 -35.67
C GLU A 305 25.29 7.24 -36.95
N ALA A 306 24.02 6.91 -37.16
CA ALA A 306 23.22 7.42 -38.27
C ALA A 306 23.05 8.94 -38.21
N GLN A 307 22.91 9.54 -37.04
CA GLN A 307 22.88 11.00 -36.89
C GLN A 307 24.24 11.66 -37.24
N LEU A 308 25.35 11.00 -36.93
CA LEU A 308 26.69 11.49 -37.33
C LEU A 308 26.90 11.42 -38.85
N GLU A 309 26.35 10.44 -39.52
CA GLU A 309 26.40 10.31 -41.00
C GLU A 309 25.47 11.34 -41.73
N LEU A 310 24.34 11.70 -41.07
CA LEU A 310 23.43 12.73 -41.61
C LEU A 310 24.08 14.14 -41.64
N ARG A 311 24.95 14.44 -40.68
CA ARG A 311 25.59 15.76 -40.54
C ARG A 311 26.45 16.14 -41.75
N PRO A 312 27.36 15.28 -42.29
CA PRO A 312 28.11 15.61 -43.50
C PRO A 312 27.25 15.62 -44.76
N ALA A 313 26.15 14.85 -44.81
CA ALA A 313 25.21 14.90 -45.92
C ALA A 313 24.48 16.25 -45.98
N LEU A 314 24.02 16.76 -44.84
CA LEU A 314 23.40 18.08 -44.73
C LEU A 314 24.39 19.22 -45.00
N GLN A 315 25.66 19.10 -44.60
CA GLN A 315 26.69 20.05 -44.91
C GLN A 315 26.98 20.11 -46.41
N ARG A 316 27.09 18.95 -47.10
CA ARG A 316 27.26 18.91 -48.53
C ARG A 316 26.07 19.51 -49.27
N PHE A 317 24.87 19.30 -48.75
CA PHE A 317 23.63 19.92 -49.28
C PHE A 317 23.67 21.46 -49.12
N ALA A 318 24.02 21.94 -47.90
CA ALA A 318 24.14 23.38 -47.64
C ALA A 318 25.25 24.03 -48.54
N ASP A 319 26.38 23.34 -48.70
CA ASP A 319 27.47 23.80 -49.59
C ASP A 319 27.11 23.79 -51.07
N ALA A 320 26.29 22.81 -51.51
CA ALA A 320 25.79 22.76 -52.86
C ALA A 320 24.73 23.85 -53.12
N ALA A 321 23.87 24.11 -52.13
CA ALA A 321 22.84 25.17 -52.19
C ALA A 321 23.46 26.57 -52.15
N SER A 322 24.61 26.77 -51.44
CA SER A 322 25.32 28.09 -51.37
C SER A 322 26.12 28.39 -52.61
N ARG A 323 26.54 27.40 -53.40
CA ARG A 323 27.31 27.55 -54.65
C ARG A 323 26.45 27.68 -55.93
N GLY A 324 25.12 27.76 -55.76
CA GLY A 324 24.14 27.77 -56.85
C GLY A 324 24.21 28.97 -57.73
N GLY A 325 24.88 28.82 -58.87
CA GLY A 325 25.03 29.83 -59.92
C GLY A 325 25.64 29.27 -61.16
N GLY A 326 25.22 28.13 -61.68
CA GLY A 326 25.67 27.61 -62.96
C GLY A 326 25.30 26.15 -63.19
N GLY A 327 24.76 25.87 -64.33
CA GLY A 327 24.12 24.67 -64.88
C GLY A 327 24.60 23.24 -64.54
N GLY A 328 25.49 23.04 -63.57
CA GLY A 328 25.90 21.72 -63.06
C GLY A 328 25.39 21.37 -61.68
N SER A 329 24.69 22.29 -61.02
CA SER A 329 24.24 22.14 -59.62
C SER A 329 22.98 21.28 -59.44
N ASP A 330 22.18 21.15 -60.50
CA ASP A 330 20.86 20.50 -60.44
C ASP A 330 21.02 18.96 -60.32
N GLU A 331 22.05 18.38 -60.92
CA GLU A 331 22.31 16.94 -60.87
C GLU A 331 22.98 16.49 -59.54
N ALA A 332 23.86 17.32 -58.98
CA ALA A 332 24.45 17.12 -57.67
C ALA A 332 23.40 17.31 -56.55
N LEU A 333 22.49 18.27 -56.70
CA LEU A 333 21.38 18.50 -55.80
C LEU A 333 20.38 17.33 -55.81
N ARG A 334 20.05 16.82 -57.00
CA ARG A 334 19.19 15.64 -57.17
C ARG A 334 19.83 14.35 -56.64
N ALA A 335 21.14 14.21 -56.75
CA ALA A 335 21.88 13.09 -56.19
C ALA A 335 21.90 13.14 -54.65
N SER A 336 22.11 14.32 -54.05
CA SER A 336 22.07 14.55 -52.62
C SER A 336 20.67 14.35 -52.04
N LEU A 337 19.62 14.82 -52.70
CA LEU A 337 18.23 14.60 -52.29
C LEU A 337 17.85 13.12 -52.33
N ARG A 338 18.25 12.37 -53.37
CA ARG A 338 18.04 10.91 -53.42
C ARG A 338 18.79 10.17 -52.32
N GLY A 339 20.00 10.64 -51.94
CA GLY A 339 20.76 10.09 -50.84
C GLY A 339 20.08 10.32 -49.47
N ILE A 340 19.54 11.50 -49.23
CA ILE A 340 18.77 11.85 -48.04
C ILE A 340 17.45 11.06 -47.97
N GLU A 341 16.75 10.95 -49.10
CA GLU A 341 15.51 10.20 -49.25
C GLU A 341 15.74 8.69 -48.94
N ALA A 342 16.83 8.10 -49.44
CA ALA A 342 17.20 6.74 -49.17
C ALA A 342 17.56 6.50 -47.69
N LEU A 343 18.28 7.44 -47.05
CA LEU A 343 18.61 7.41 -45.62
C LEU A 343 17.37 7.55 -44.74
N LEU A 344 16.47 8.46 -45.07
CA LEU A 344 15.20 8.65 -44.38
C LEU A 344 14.28 7.43 -44.52
N ALA A 345 14.20 6.85 -45.72
CA ALA A 345 13.44 5.63 -45.94
C ALA A 345 13.97 4.46 -45.11
N ARG A 346 15.29 4.29 -45.02
CA ARG A 346 15.92 3.26 -44.21
C ARG A 346 15.71 3.46 -42.70
N LEU A 347 15.80 4.70 -42.22
CA LEU A 347 15.51 5.06 -40.82
C LEU A 347 14.04 4.81 -40.46
N LEU A 348 13.11 5.12 -41.39
CA LEU A 348 11.68 4.85 -41.21
C LEU A 348 11.37 3.35 -41.15
N GLU A 349 11.99 2.56 -42.04
CA GLU A 349 11.83 1.12 -42.11
C GLU A 349 12.39 0.44 -40.81
N GLU A 350 13.55 0.87 -40.36
CA GLU A 350 14.19 0.37 -39.14
C GLU A 350 13.41 0.75 -37.88
N ASN A 351 12.84 1.97 -37.83
CA ASN A 351 11.96 2.43 -36.75
C ASN A 351 10.61 1.67 -36.75
N GLN A 352 10.03 1.39 -37.90
CA GLN A 352 8.79 0.62 -38.01
C GLN A 352 9.01 -0.85 -37.62
N ALA A 353 10.11 -1.46 -38.03
CA ALA A 353 10.48 -2.81 -37.64
C ALA A 353 10.70 -2.93 -36.12
N GLY A 354 11.46 -1.99 -35.53
CA GLY A 354 11.69 -1.94 -34.08
C GLY A 354 10.39 -1.76 -33.29
N ARG A 355 9.49 -0.87 -33.73
CA ARG A 355 8.17 -0.70 -33.07
C ARG A 355 7.25 -1.90 -33.20
N ALA A 356 7.28 -2.59 -34.33
CA ALA A 356 6.50 -3.80 -34.53
C ALA A 356 6.99 -4.94 -33.62
N GLN A 357 8.30 -5.09 -33.52
CA GLN A 357 8.92 -6.10 -32.65
C GLN A 357 8.64 -5.80 -31.18
N PHE A 358 8.83 -4.55 -30.72
CA PHE A 358 8.50 -4.12 -29.36
C PHE A 358 7.04 -4.39 -29.00
N THR A 359 6.11 -4.09 -29.93
CA THR A 359 4.67 -4.33 -29.69
C THR A 359 4.36 -5.82 -29.57
N GLN A 360 5.10 -6.65 -30.30
CA GLN A 360 4.93 -8.10 -30.26
C GLN A 360 5.49 -8.69 -28.97
N ASP A 361 6.64 -8.21 -28.53
CA ASP A 361 7.31 -8.64 -27.30
C ASP A 361 6.49 -8.24 -26.07
N VAL A 362 6.01 -7.00 -26.00
CA VAL A 362 5.08 -6.54 -24.94
C VAL A 362 3.80 -7.38 -24.91
N ARG A 363 3.23 -7.73 -26.08
CA ARG A 363 2.02 -8.57 -26.14
C ARG A 363 2.28 -10.00 -25.67
N ASN A 364 3.45 -10.54 -25.94
CA ASN A 364 3.87 -11.86 -25.48
C ASN A 364 4.11 -11.89 -23.97
N GLU A 365 4.73 -10.86 -23.42
CA GLU A 365 4.94 -10.68 -21.98
C GLU A 365 3.60 -10.55 -21.22
N PHE A 366 2.65 -9.76 -21.73
CA PHE A 366 1.32 -9.68 -21.14
C PHE A 366 0.55 -11.01 -21.16
N ARG A 367 0.69 -11.80 -22.23
CA ARG A 367 0.07 -13.14 -22.29
C ARG A 367 0.69 -14.10 -21.29
N LEU A 368 1.99 -14.02 -21.08
CA LEU A 368 2.73 -14.84 -20.11
C LEU A 368 2.35 -14.47 -18.68
N LEU A 369 2.29 -13.18 -18.37
CA LEU A 369 1.80 -12.66 -17.09
C LEU A 369 0.36 -13.09 -16.80
N ALA A 370 -0.53 -12.99 -17.79
CA ALA A 370 -1.93 -13.43 -17.64
C ALA A 370 -2.04 -14.94 -17.37
N ARG A 371 -1.21 -15.76 -18.02
CA ARG A 371 -1.13 -17.21 -17.77
C ARG A 371 -0.60 -17.54 -16.38
N THR A 372 0.43 -16.83 -15.91
CA THR A 372 1.01 -17.05 -14.57
C THR A 372 0.02 -16.65 -13.47
N ILE A 373 -0.70 -15.56 -13.66
CA ILE A 373 -1.76 -15.13 -12.73
C ILE A 373 -2.94 -16.12 -12.72
N ALA A 374 -3.34 -16.62 -13.89
CA ALA A 374 -4.39 -17.63 -13.99
C ALA A 374 -3.99 -18.97 -13.33
N ALA A 375 -2.74 -19.42 -13.50
CA ALA A 375 -2.22 -20.62 -12.85
C ALA A 375 -2.15 -20.47 -11.32
N LEU A 376 -1.76 -19.29 -10.81
CA LEU A 376 -1.76 -18.99 -9.38
C LEU A 376 -3.17 -18.90 -8.78
N ALA A 377 -4.16 -18.48 -9.56
CA ALA A 377 -5.56 -18.40 -9.13
C ALA A 377 -6.25 -19.79 -9.11
N ASP A 378 -5.82 -20.73 -9.96
CA ASP A 378 -6.32 -22.12 -9.99
C ASP A 378 -5.72 -22.98 -8.86
N ASP A 379 -4.52 -22.68 -8.42
CA ASP A 379 -3.82 -23.41 -7.33
C ASP A 379 -4.35 -23.00 -5.92
N GLN A 380 -5.22 -21.98 -5.83
CA GLN A 380 -5.88 -21.52 -4.60
C GLN A 380 -7.34 -22.03 -4.45
N ARG A 381 -7.83 -22.88 -5.35
CA ARG A 381 -9.12 -23.57 -5.25
C ARG A 381 -8.96 -25.03 -4.86
#